data_6fdc8537c16c93632cd32b56d3fdc54a
#
_entry.id   6fdc8537c16c93632cd32b56d3fdc54a
#
_cell.length_a   1.000
_cell.length_b   1.000
_cell.length_c   1.000
_cell.angle_alpha   90.00
_cell.angle_beta   90.00
_cell.angle_gamma   90.00
#
_symmetry.space_group_name_H-M   'P 1'
#
loop_
_entity.id
_entity.type
_entity.pdbx_description
1 polymer ?
#
loop_
_entity_poly.entity_id
_entity_poly.type
_entity_poly.pdbx_seq_one_letter_code
_entity_poly.pdbx_strand_id
1 'polypeptide(L)'
;FYDQSFNGIVPMEIWVDSKRKNGIIKPATLKRMDRLQNTISEIPELAPPLSIVNAVKFVKQAYYNGNPNYYNLPTAQENRFILPYVNNNKVKNPLLDSYVDSTGQLGRITTYLKDVPTQKMEVIQTDLLEAIEKIFPKDRYQVNITGKAVLFLKGTKYLINNLFLSLSLAILLIALFMAFLFRSFKMIVISLIPNLLPLIITAGVMGFSGIPLKPSTILVFSVAFGISVDDTIHFLAKYRQELISNGWRIRSAVFAALRETGISMLYTSIVLFFGFSVFLSSNFGGTRALGGLVSVTLLMAMLANLILLPSLLISLEDAVSNEKVIKPSKINILDP
;
A
#
# COMPACT_ATOMS: atom_id res chain seq x y z
N PHE A 1 -0.16 -18.45 13.08
CA PHE A 1 -1.10 -19.48 13.58
C PHE A 1 -2.41 -19.44 12.77
N TYR A 2 -3.18 -18.32 12.79
CA TYR A 2 -4.48 -18.26 12.09
C TYR A 2 -4.38 -18.52 10.60
N ASP A 3 -3.42 -17.93 9.90
CA ASP A 3 -3.24 -18.07 8.46
C ASP A 3 -2.94 -19.52 8.05
N GLN A 4 -2.16 -20.23 8.86
CA GLN A 4 -1.79 -21.62 8.62
C GLN A 4 -2.89 -22.61 9.03
N SER A 5 -3.65 -22.31 10.10
CA SER A 5 -4.65 -23.22 10.66
C SER A 5 -6.04 -23.06 10.05
N PHE A 6 -6.38 -21.87 9.53
CA PHE A 6 -7.71 -21.55 9.01
C PHE A 6 -7.73 -21.15 7.52
N ASN A 7 -6.64 -21.38 6.78
CA ASN A 7 -6.53 -21.12 5.34
C ASN A 7 -6.82 -19.67 4.92
N GLY A 8 -6.42 -18.70 5.75
CA GLY A 8 -6.58 -17.28 5.45
C GLY A 8 -7.28 -16.51 6.56
N ILE A 9 -7.00 -15.22 6.62
CA ILE A 9 -7.47 -14.31 7.67
C ILE A 9 -8.19 -13.08 7.12
N VAL A 10 -8.03 -12.80 5.82
CA VAL A 10 -8.58 -11.58 5.22
C VAL A 10 -9.88 -11.92 4.49
N PRO A 11 -11.05 -11.47 4.96
CA PRO A 11 -12.32 -11.81 4.33
C PRO A 11 -12.43 -11.17 2.94
N MET A 12 -12.82 -12.00 1.98
CA MET A 12 -13.19 -11.63 0.63
C MET A 12 -14.64 -12.05 0.40
N GLU A 13 -15.45 -11.13 -0.09
CA GLU A 13 -16.87 -11.35 -0.30
C GLU A 13 -17.22 -11.11 -1.77
N ILE A 14 -18.09 -11.95 -2.31
CA ILE A 14 -18.63 -11.79 -3.64
C ILE A 14 -20.15 -11.65 -3.51
N TRP A 15 -20.67 -10.50 -3.94
CA TRP A 15 -22.08 -10.19 -3.94
C TRP A 15 -22.68 -10.47 -5.32
N VAL A 16 -23.73 -11.28 -5.32
CA VAL A 16 -24.46 -11.66 -6.52
C VAL A 16 -25.86 -11.05 -6.45
N ASP A 17 -26.13 -10.07 -7.29
CA ASP A 17 -27.46 -9.50 -7.48
C ASP A 17 -28.14 -10.20 -8.68
N SER A 18 -29.23 -10.87 -8.40
CA SER A 18 -30.06 -11.55 -9.41
C SER A 18 -31.04 -10.61 -10.13
N LYS A 19 -31.08 -9.31 -9.75
CA LYS A 19 -32.01 -8.28 -10.24
C LYS A 19 -33.50 -8.68 -10.15
N ARG A 20 -33.81 -9.70 -9.35
CA ARG A 20 -35.19 -10.24 -9.21
C ARG A 20 -35.44 -10.70 -7.78
N LYS A 21 -36.60 -10.36 -7.23
CA LYS A 21 -37.05 -10.88 -5.94
C LYS A 21 -37.03 -12.41 -5.93
N ASN A 22 -36.50 -13.00 -4.86
CA ASN A 22 -36.27 -14.44 -4.69
C ASN A 22 -35.44 -15.06 -5.83
N GLY A 23 -34.59 -14.26 -6.50
CA GLY A 23 -33.79 -14.72 -7.64
C GLY A 23 -32.61 -15.59 -7.24
N ILE A 24 -32.07 -15.40 -6.04
CA ILE A 24 -30.89 -16.15 -5.53
C ILE A 24 -31.22 -17.62 -5.32
N ILE A 25 -32.41 -17.92 -4.82
CA ILE A 25 -32.81 -19.30 -4.48
C ILE A 25 -33.23 -20.09 -5.73
N LYS A 26 -33.34 -19.45 -6.89
CA LYS A 26 -33.65 -20.16 -8.13
C LYS A 26 -32.57 -21.17 -8.49
N PRO A 27 -32.95 -22.40 -8.94
CA PRO A 27 -31.98 -23.45 -9.27
C PRO A 27 -30.87 -23.04 -10.25
N ALA A 28 -31.21 -22.19 -11.23
CA ALA A 28 -30.26 -21.67 -12.21
C ALA A 28 -29.20 -20.76 -11.56
N THR A 29 -29.59 -19.94 -10.59
CA THR A 29 -28.68 -19.06 -9.85
C THR A 29 -27.81 -19.86 -8.89
N LEU A 30 -28.40 -20.78 -8.13
CA LEU A 30 -27.68 -21.67 -7.22
C LEU A 30 -26.61 -22.48 -7.99
N LYS A 31 -26.94 -23.00 -9.18
CA LYS A 31 -25.98 -23.72 -10.01
C LYS A 31 -24.82 -22.84 -10.50
N ARG A 32 -25.07 -21.56 -10.78
CA ARG A 32 -24.00 -20.59 -11.13
C ARG A 32 -23.14 -20.25 -9.93
N MET A 33 -23.75 -20.01 -8.78
CA MET A 33 -23.01 -19.77 -7.53
C MET A 33 -22.15 -20.98 -7.14
N ASP A 34 -22.67 -22.19 -7.31
CA ASP A 34 -21.91 -23.43 -7.07
C ASP A 34 -20.70 -23.57 -7.98
N ARG A 35 -20.83 -23.25 -9.28
CA ARG A 35 -19.71 -23.23 -10.20
C ARG A 35 -18.64 -22.23 -9.78
N LEU A 36 -19.07 -21.01 -9.39
CA LEU A 36 -18.12 -20.00 -8.89
C LEU A 36 -17.41 -20.48 -7.62
N GLN A 37 -18.13 -21.11 -6.68
CA GLN A 37 -17.53 -21.68 -5.47
C GLN A 37 -16.48 -22.76 -5.79
N ASN A 38 -16.74 -23.60 -6.78
CA ASN A 38 -15.75 -24.60 -7.22
C ASN A 38 -14.51 -23.93 -7.81
N THR A 39 -14.66 -22.90 -8.66
CA THR A 39 -13.51 -22.10 -9.16
C THR A 39 -12.72 -21.45 -8.04
N ILE A 40 -13.39 -20.89 -7.02
CA ILE A 40 -12.74 -20.32 -5.84
C ILE A 40 -11.95 -21.39 -5.08
N SER A 41 -12.51 -22.59 -4.94
CA SER A 41 -11.87 -23.70 -4.20
C SER A 41 -10.64 -24.27 -4.92
N GLU A 42 -10.47 -24.02 -6.23
CA GLU A 42 -9.29 -24.39 -7.01
C GLU A 42 -8.09 -23.43 -6.77
N ILE A 43 -8.32 -22.26 -6.14
CA ILE A 43 -7.27 -21.28 -5.86
C ILE A 43 -6.67 -21.58 -4.48
N PRO A 44 -5.38 -21.99 -4.39
CA PRO A 44 -4.78 -22.45 -3.14
C PRO A 44 -4.66 -21.38 -2.04
N GLU A 45 -4.70 -20.11 -2.45
CA GLU A 45 -4.60 -18.95 -1.55
C GLU A 45 -5.95 -18.56 -0.93
N LEU A 46 -7.05 -19.16 -1.39
CA LEU A 46 -8.40 -18.91 -0.88
C LEU A 46 -8.91 -20.09 -0.04
N ALA A 47 -9.56 -19.77 1.06
CA ALA A 47 -10.28 -20.76 1.85
C ALA A 47 -11.53 -21.27 1.12
N PRO A 48 -12.03 -22.48 1.42
CA PRO A 48 -13.28 -22.98 0.87
C PRO A 48 -14.41 -21.95 1.08
N PRO A 49 -15.11 -21.56 -0.01
CA PRO A 49 -16.14 -20.52 0.08
C PRO A 49 -17.41 -21.03 0.73
N LEU A 50 -18.12 -20.13 1.41
CA LEU A 50 -19.42 -20.38 2.03
C LEU A 50 -20.49 -19.46 1.46
N SER A 51 -21.67 -20.02 1.17
CA SER A 51 -22.84 -19.28 0.69
C SER A 51 -24.13 -20.04 0.99
N ILE A 52 -25.26 -19.51 0.51
CA ILE A 52 -26.56 -20.20 0.53
C ILE A 52 -26.51 -21.58 -0.16
N VAL A 53 -25.60 -21.78 -1.12
CA VAL A 53 -25.42 -23.08 -1.80
C VAL A 53 -25.06 -24.18 -0.82
N ASN A 54 -24.16 -23.89 0.13
CA ASN A 54 -23.77 -24.85 1.17
C ASN A 54 -24.95 -25.22 2.06
N ALA A 55 -25.78 -24.23 2.43
CA ALA A 55 -26.99 -24.47 3.19
C ALA A 55 -27.99 -25.37 2.44
N VAL A 56 -28.19 -25.12 1.14
CA VAL A 56 -29.06 -25.97 0.29
C VAL A 56 -28.52 -27.39 0.18
N LYS A 57 -27.20 -27.56 -0.03
CA LYS A 57 -26.55 -28.89 -0.04
C LYS A 57 -26.73 -29.61 1.30
N PHE A 58 -26.54 -28.88 2.41
CA PHE A 58 -26.70 -29.42 3.75
C PHE A 58 -28.14 -29.88 4.04
N VAL A 59 -29.14 -29.06 3.68
CA VAL A 59 -30.56 -29.42 3.81
C VAL A 59 -30.90 -30.69 3.03
N LYS A 60 -30.37 -30.82 1.80
CA LYS A 60 -30.55 -32.05 1.01
C LYS A 60 -29.90 -33.26 1.71
N GLN A 61 -28.65 -33.12 2.16
CA GLN A 61 -27.97 -34.19 2.90
C GLN A 61 -28.76 -34.61 4.16
N ALA A 62 -29.24 -33.64 4.93
CA ALA A 62 -30.03 -33.89 6.12
C ALA A 62 -31.35 -34.64 5.79
N TYR A 63 -32.02 -34.25 4.69
CA TYR A 63 -33.23 -34.93 4.21
C TYR A 63 -32.96 -36.42 3.89
N TYR A 64 -31.76 -36.74 3.39
CA TYR A 64 -31.34 -38.14 3.12
C TYR A 64 -30.52 -38.72 4.28
N ASN A 65 -30.96 -38.49 5.53
CA ASN A 65 -30.38 -39.06 6.76
C ASN A 65 -28.88 -38.80 6.97
N GLY A 66 -28.38 -37.64 6.50
CA GLY A 66 -26.98 -37.25 6.72
C GLY A 66 -25.98 -37.94 5.80
N ASN A 67 -26.39 -38.70 4.79
CA ASN A 67 -25.48 -39.41 3.89
C ASN A 67 -24.63 -38.43 3.07
N PRO A 68 -23.27 -38.49 3.16
CA PRO A 68 -22.37 -37.57 2.45
C PRO A 68 -22.52 -37.53 0.93
N ASN A 69 -22.98 -38.62 0.31
CA ASN A 69 -23.19 -38.71 -1.13
C ASN A 69 -24.27 -37.73 -1.63
N TYR A 70 -25.14 -37.24 -0.73
CA TYR A 70 -26.19 -36.27 -1.04
C TYR A 70 -25.80 -34.81 -0.74
N TYR A 71 -24.52 -34.55 -0.41
CA TYR A 71 -24.02 -33.16 -0.27
C TYR A 71 -23.76 -32.53 -1.63
N ASN A 72 -24.84 -32.34 -2.42
CA ASN A 72 -24.83 -31.71 -3.74
C ASN A 72 -26.13 -30.93 -3.95
N LEU A 73 -26.19 -30.10 -5.02
CA LEU A 73 -27.40 -29.37 -5.33
C LEU A 73 -28.57 -30.30 -5.68
N PRO A 74 -29.80 -29.95 -5.26
CA PRO A 74 -30.99 -30.72 -5.63
C PRO A 74 -31.22 -30.76 -7.12
N THR A 75 -31.67 -31.91 -7.63
CA THR A 75 -32.16 -32.07 -9.01
C THR A 75 -33.48 -31.29 -9.22
N ALA A 76 -33.94 -31.17 -10.48
CA ALA A 76 -35.19 -30.47 -10.80
C ALA A 76 -36.41 -31.07 -10.07
N GLN A 77 -36.41 -32.38 -9.84
CA GLN A 77 -37.47 -33.08 -9.12
C GLN A 77 -37.40 -32.84 -7.60
N GLU A 78 -36.17 -32.92 -7.04
CA GLU A 78 -35.91 -32.71 -5.61
C GLU A 78 -36.16 -31.25 -5.16
N ASN A 79 -36.00 -30.29 -6.07
CA ASN A 79 -36.26 -28.88 -5.76
C ASN A 79 -37.67 -28.63 -5.22
N ARG A 80 -38.67 -29.45 -5.62
CA ARG A 80 -40.05 -29.28 -5.17
C ARG A 80 -40.26 -29.53 -3.68
N PHE A 81 -39.44 -30.39 -3.08
CA PHE A 81 -39.55 -30.71 -1.65
C PHE A 81 -38.34 -30.26 -0.82
N ILE A 82 -37.15 -30.05 -1.39
CA ILE A 82 -36.00 -29.54 -0.64
C ILE A 82 -36.05 -28.01 -0.47
N LEU A 83 -36.33 -27.24 -1.51
CA LEU A 83 -36.35 -25.77 -1.44
C LEU A 83 -37.37 -25.19 -0.47
N PRO A 84 -38.57 -25.76 -0.25
CA PRO A 84 -39.51 -25.30 0.77
C PRO A 84 -38.93 -25.30 2.19
N TYR A 85 -38.03 -26.24 2.53
CA TYR A 85 -37.33 -26.23 3.83
C TYR A 85 -36.34 -25.08 3.96
N VAL A 86 -35.71 -24.65 2.87
CA VAL A 86 -34.82 -23.50 2.83
C VAL A 86 -35.62 -22.20 2.90
N ASN A 87 -36.81 -22.15 2.24
CA ASN A 87 -37.63 -20.96 2.14
C ASN A 87 -38.59 -20.75 3.33
N ASN A 88 -38.69 -21.70 4.26
CA ASN A 88 -39.66 -21.66 5.33
C ASN A 88 -39.28 -20.59 6.36
N ASN A 89 -39.68 -19.33 6.08
CA ASN A 89 -39.44 -18.13 6.88
C ASN A 89 -39.99 -18.16 8.31
N LYS A 90 -40.63 -19.26 8.74
CA LYS A 90 -41.21 -19.39 10.10
C LYS A 90 -40.13 -19.59 11.17
N VAL A 91 -38.94 -20.04 10.78
CA VAL A 91 -37.78 -20.08 11.67
C VAL A 91 -36.79 -19.05 11.14
N LYS A 92 -36.71 -17.87 11.77
CA LYS A 92 -35.58 -16.93 11.55
C LYS A 92 -34.29 -17.73 11.77
N ASN A 93 -33.66 -18.11 10.68
CA ASN A 93 -32.39 -18.82 10.76
C ASN A 93 -31.28 -17.80 10.55
N PRO A 94 -30.61 -17.32 11.61
CA PRO A 94 -29.55 -16.30 11.51
C PRO A 94 -28.42 -16.67 10.54
N LEU A 95 -28.24 -17.98 10.28
CA LEU A 95 -27.23 -18.47 9.34
C LEU A 95 -27.63 -18.18 7.88
N LEU A 96 -28.90 -18.30 7.52
CA LEU A 96 -29.37 -18.01 6.15
C LEU A 96 -29.43 -16.51 5.87
N ASP A 97 -29.84 -15.72 6.87
CA ASP A 97 -29.87 -14.25 6.80
C ASP A 97 -28.48 -13.65 6.59
N SER A 98 -27.42 -14.42 6.90
CA SER A 98 -26.05 -14.02 6.64
C SER A 98 -25.64 -14.13 5.16
N TYR A 99 -26.34 -14.92 4.35
CA TYR A 99 -25.96 -15.20 2.96
C TYR A 99 -26.94 -14.68 1.92
N VAL A 100 -28.17 -14.34 2.32
CA VAL A 100 -29.22 -13.84 1.42
C VAL A 100 -29.95 -12.69 2.10
N ASP A 101 -30.22 -11.64 1.36
CA ASP A 101 -30.98 -10.49 1.86
C ASP A 101 -32.46 -10.83 2.06
N SER A 102 -33.18 -9.95 2.77
CA SER A 102 -34.62 -10.12 3.08
C SER A 102 -35.52 -10.23 1.86
N THR A 103 -35.07 -9.74 0.69
CA THR A 103 -35.82 -9.80 -0.58
C THR A 103 -35.52 -11.06 -1.39
N GLY A 104 -34.48 -11.80 -1.03
CA GLY A 104 -33.95 -12.94 -1.79
C GLY A 104 -33.34 -12.55 -3.13
N GLN A 105 -33.02 -11.26 -3.32
CA GLN A 105 -32.45 -10.72 -4.55
C GLN A 105 -30.91 -10.76 -4.52
N LEU A 106 -30.31 -10.44 -3.37
CA LEU A 106 -28.86 -10.38 -3.16
C LEU A 106 -28.37 -11.63 -2.46
N GLY A 107 -27.34 -12.26 -3.00
CA GLY A 107 -26.64 -13.39 -2.37
C GLY A 107 -25.18 -13.06 -2.10
N ARG A 108 -24.63 -13.63 -1.02
CA ARG A 108 -23.25 -13.45 -0.62
C ARG A 108 -22.51 -14.77 -0.64
N ILE A 109 -21.32 -14.75 -1.24
CA ILE A 109 -20.31 -15.82 -1.14
C ILE A 109 -19.17 -15.24 -0.32
N THR A 110 -18.79 -15.88 0.77
CA THR A 110 -17.70 -15.46 1.65
C THR A 110 -16.56 -16.46 1.56
N THR A 111 -15.35 -15.98 1.37
CA THR A 111 -14.12 -16.76 1.47
C THR A 111 -13.07 -15.94 2.22
N TYR A 112 -11.95 -16.55 2.57
CA TYR A 112 -10.83 -15.89 3.24
C TYR A 112 -9.57 -16.02 2.39
N LEU A 113 -8.82 -14.94 2.29
CA LEU A 113 -7.55 -14.87 1.57
C LEU A 113 -6.40 -15.01 2.57
N LYS A 114 -5.39 -15.81 2.23
CA LYS A 114 -4.11 -15.88 2.94
C LYS A 114 -3.36 -14.56 2.86
N ASP A 115 -2.41 -14.33 3.77
CA ASP A 115 -1.52 -13.15 3.68
C ASP A 115 -0.53 -13.33 2.52
N VAL A 116 -0.88 -12.77 1.38
CA VAL A 116 -0.09 -12.83 0.15
C VAL A 116 0.32 -11.43 -0.32
N PRO A 117 1.39 -11.31 -1.11
CA PRO A 117 1.78 -10.02 -1.69
C PRO A 117 0.68 -9.39 -2.55
N THR A 118 0.67 -8.06 -2.62
CA THR A 118 -0.34 -7.28 -3.34
C THR A 118 -0.47 -7.69 -4.82
N GLN A 119 0.66 -8.01 -5.48
CA GLN A 119 0.67 -8.48 -6.86
C GLN A 119 -0.10 -9.79 -7.04
N LYS A 120 0.05 -10.73 -6.10
CA LYS A 120 -0.68 -12.01 -6.15
C LYS A 120 -2.18 -11.80 -5.90
N MET A 121 -2.54 -10.86 -4.99
CA MET A 121 -3.94 -10.48 -4.78
C MET A 121 -4.59 -9.92 -6.06
N GLU A 122 -3.83 -9.14 -6.84
CA GLU A 122 -4.31 -8.60 -8.12
C GLU A 122 -4.60 -9.70 -9.14
N VAL A 123 -3.70 -10.66 -9.26
CA VAL A 123 -3.89 -11.82 -10.15
C VAL A 123 -5.15 -12.58 -9.75
N ILE A 124 -5.29 -12.93 -8.46
CA ILE A 124 -6.46 -13.64 -7.95
C ILE A 124 -7.75 -12.84 -8.23
N GLN A 125 -7.75 -11.53 -8.02
CA GLN A 125 -8.92 -10.70 -8.30
C GLN A 125 -9.27 -10.69 -9.80
N THR A 126 -8.27 -10.62 -10.67
CA THR A 126 -8.46 -10.63 -12.13
C THR A 126 -9.03 -11.97 -12.59
N ASP A 127 -8.45 -13.09 -12.14
CA ASP A 127 -8.91 -14.44 -12.47
C ASP A 127 -10.36 -14.68 -12.02
N LEU A 128 -10.70 -14.19 -10.81
CA LEU A 128 -12.07 -14.25 -10.30
C LEU A 128 -13.05 -13.40 -11.12
N LEU A 129 -12.65 -12.20 -11.56
CA LEU A 129 -13.48 -11.36 -12.41
C LEU A 129 -13.75 -12.03 -13.77
N GLU A 130 -12.73 -12.65 -14.39
CA GLU A 130 -12.90 -13.41 -15.62
C GLU A 130 -13.84 -14.62 -15.44
N ALA A 131 -13.70 -15.36 -14.34
CA ALA A 131 -14.58 -16.46 -14.01
C ALA A 131 -16.03 -16.00 -13.80
N ILE A 132 -16.22 -14.88 -13.10
CA ILE A 132 -17.54 -14.26 -12.89
C ILE A 132 -18.19 -13.90 -14.24
N GLU A 133 -17.45 -13.26 -15.15
CA GLU A 133 -17.98 -12.89 -16.46
C GLU A 133 -18.38 -14.10 -17.31
N LYS A 134 -17.65 -15.21 -17.22
CA LYS A 134 -17.98 -16.47 -17.90
C LYS A 134 -19.20 -17.18 -17.30
N ILE A 135 -19.40 -17.07 -15.97
CA ILE A 135 -20.46 -17.80 -15.27
C ILE A 135 -21.77 -17.01 -15.23
N PHE A 136 -21.70 -15.67 -15.03
CA PHE A 136 -22.86 -14.81 -14.82
C PHE A 136 -23.09 -13.85 -16.00
N PRO A 137 -24.17 -14.02 -16.79
CA PRO A 137 -24.52 -13.08 -17.85
C PRO A 137 -24.85 -11.69 -17.27
N LYS A 138 -24.22 -10.64 -17.80
CA LYS A 138 -24.34 -9.24 -17.32
C LYS A 138 -25.76 -8.65 -17.46
N ASP A 139 -26.55 -9.18 -18.41
CA ASP A 139 -27.95 -8.79 -18.62
C ASP A 139 -28.87 -9.18 -17.46
N ARG A 140 -28.56 -10.29 -16.76
CA ARG A 140 -29.39 -10.89 -15.70
C ARG A 140 -28.82 -10.76 -14.30
N TYR A 141 -27.52 -10.60 -14.19
CA TYR A 141 -26.84 -10.57 -12.91
C TYR A 141 -25.90 -9.38 -12.83
N GLN A 142 -25.73 -8.87 -11.63
CA GLN A 142 -24.62 -7.98 -11.29
C GLN A 142 -23.82 -8.65 -10.18
N VAL A 143 -22.51 -8.86 -10.40
CA VAL A 143 -21.65 -9.52 -9.43
C VAL A 143 -20.48 -8.61 -9.11
N ASN A 144 -20.24 -8.39 -7.82
CA ASN A 144 -19.17 -7.51 -7.35
C ASN A 144 -18.32 -8.24 -6.31
N ILE A 145 -17.00 -8.13 -6.46
CA ILE A 145 -16.04 -8.58 -5.44
C ILE A 145 -15.83 -7.43 -4.46
N THR A 146 -15.92 -7.71 -3.16
CA THR A 146 -15.79 -6.75 -2.06
C THR A 146 -15.14 -7.40 -0.84
N GLY A 147 -15.24 -6.77 0.32
CA GLY A 147 -14.63 -7.25 1.56
C GLY A 147 -13.31 -6.58 1.86
N LYS A 148 -12.76 -6.93 3.03
CA LYS A 148 -11.51 -6.31 3.53
C LYS A 148 -10.32 -6.55 2.59
N ALA A 149 -10.26 -7.71 1.91
CA ALA A 149 -9.21 -8.03 0.95
C ALA A 149 -9.16 -7.02 -0.21
N VAL A 150 -10.32 -6.73 -0.81
CA VAL A 150 -10.43 -5.78 -1.93
C VAL A 150 -10.17 -4.35 -1.46
N LEU A 151 -10.67 -3.98 -0.28
CA LEU A 151 -10.44 -2.66 0.31
C LEU A 151 -8.95 -2.44 0.57
N PHE A 152 -8.27 -3.44 1.13
CA PHE A 152 -6.83 -3.41 1.37
C PHE A 152 -6.04 -3.26 0.05
N LEU A 153 -6.39 -4.03 -0.96
CA LEU A 153 -5.76 -3.97 -2.28
C LEU A 153 -5.92 -2.59 -2.92
N LYS A 154 -7.17 -2.08 -2.98
CA LYS A 154 -7.45 -0.74 -3.52
C LYS A 154 -6.78 0.37 -2.72
N GLY A 155 -6.80 0.26 -1.39
CA GLY A 155 -6.14 1.20 -0.49
C GLY A 155 -4.63 1.23 -0.70
N THR A 156 -3.99 0.06 -0.81
CA THR A 156 -2.54 -0.02 -1.06
C THR A 156 -2.16 0.58 -2.42
N LYS A 157 -2.92 0.28 -3.48
CA LYS A 157 -2.72 0.91 -4.81
C LYS A 157 -2.86 2.43 -4.77
N TYR A 158 -3.89 2.91 -4.09
CA TYR A 158 -4.11 4.35 -3.90
C TYR A 158 -2.92 5.01 -3.19
N LEU A 159 -2.43 4.39 -2.11
CA LEU A 159 -1.27 4.90 -1.37
C LEU A 159 0.01 4.90 -2.22
N ILE A 160 0.25 3.85 -3.02
CA ILE A 160 1.40 3.80 -3.93
C ILE A 160 1.32 4.91 -4.97
N ASN A 161 0.18 5.09 -5.63
CA ASN A 161 0.01 6.15 -6.63
C ASN A 161 0.17 7.55 -6.02
N ASN A 162 -0.39 7.76 -4.83
CA ASN A 162 -0.23 9.04 -4.13
C ASN A 162 1.20 9.26 -3.61
N LEU A 163 1.94 8.20 -3.25
CA LEU A 163 3.34 8.32 -2.91
C LEU A 163 4.14 8.91 -4.08
N PHE A 164 3.99 8.36 -5.28
CA PHE A 164 4.69 8.87 -6.46
C PHE A 164 4.28 10.31 -6.79
N LEU A 165 2.99 10.63 -6.70
CA LEU A 165 2.48 11.98 -6.93
C LEU A 165 3.03 12.97 -5.90
N SER A 166 2.96 12.65 -4.61
CA SER A 166 3.43 13.51 -3.52
C SER A 166 4.95 13.68 -3.54
N LEU A 167 5.70 12.62 -3.83
CA LEU A 167 7.15 12.67 -3.96
C LEU A 167 7.56 13.55 -5.16
N SER A 168 6.90 13.39 -6.30
CA SER A 168 7.15 14.23 -7.48
C SER A 168 6.85 15.70 -7.21
N LEU A 169 5.74 15.99 -6.53
CA LEU A 169 5.38 17.37 -6.13
C LEU A 169 6.40 17.93 -5.16
N ALA A 170 6.85 17.16 -4.18
CA ALA A 170 7.86 17.59 -3.23
C ALA A 170 9.21 17.87 -3.91
N ILE A 171 9.65 17.00 -4.83
CA ILE A 171 10.87 17.22 -5.64
C ILE A 171 10.73 18.52 -6.46
N LEU A 172 9.56 18.75 -7.07
CA LEU A 172 9.30 19.97 -7.82
C LEU A 172 9.39 21.24 -6.94
N LEU A 173 8.76 21.19 -5.75
CA LEU A 173 8.80 22.33 -4.82
C LEU A 173 10.23 22.61 -4.33
N ILE A 174 11.01 21.56 -4.03
CA ILE A 174 12.43 21.71 -3.64
C ILE A 174 13.23 22.29 -4.80
N ALA A 175 13.05 21.78 -6.01
CA ALA A 175 13.71 22.30 -7.19
C ALA A 175 13.39 23.77 -7.44
N LEU A 176 12.12 24.18 -7.27
CA LEU A 176 11.70 25.60 -7.37
C LEU A 176 12.34 26.44 -6.27
N PHE A 177 12.35 25.97 -5.02
CA PHE A 177 13.01 26.67 -3.91
C PHE A 177 14.51 26.85 -4.17
N MET A 178 15.20 25.78 -4.62
CA MET A 178 16.62 25.84 -4.95
C MET A 178 16.89 26.72 -6.18
N ALA A 179 16.02 26.71 -7.18
CA ALA A 179 16.08 27.61 -8.33
C ALA A 179 15.95 29.08 -7.90
N PHE A 180 15.05 29.36 -6.96
CA PHE A 180 14.90 30.69 -6.38
C PHE A 180 16.14 31.10 -5.58
N LEU A 181 16.67 30.19 -4.75
CA LEU A 181 17.80 30.45 -3.88
C LEU A 181 19.11 30.65 -4.65
N PHE A 182 19.42 29.79 -5.61
CA PHE A 182 20.72 29.76 -6.30
C PHE A 182 20.69 30.20 -7.76
N ARG A 183 19.52 30.21 -8.38
CA ARG A 183 19.32 30.52 -9.82
C ARG A 183 20.23 29.71 -10.76
N SER A 184 20.59 28.49 -10.36
CA SER A 184 21.47 27.59 -11.08
C SER A 184 20.91 26.19 -11.16
N PHE A 185 20.78 25.65 -12.37
CA PHE A 185 20.33 24.27 -12.58
C PHE A 185 21.27 23.24 -11.95
N LYS A 186 22.58 23.51 -11.96
CA LYS A 186 23.58 22.63 -11.32
C LYS A 186 23.34 22.49 -9.82
N MET A 187 23.01 23.60 -9.14
CA MET A 187 22.69 23.58 -7.71
C MET A 187 21.40 22.82 -7.40
N ILE A 188 20.41 22.87 -8.30
CA ILE A 188 19.21 22.05 -8.15
C ILE A 188 19.57 20.56 -8.14
N VAL A 189 20.37 20.10 -9.12
CA VAL A 189 20.78 18.71 -9.20
C VAL A 189 21.61 18.30 -7.98
N ILE A 190 22.57 19.12 -7.55
CA ILE A 190 23.40 18.87 -6.36
C ILE A 190 22.53 18.75 -5.10
N SER A 191 21.48 19.55 -4.96
CA SER A 191 20.58 19.49 -3.79
C SER A 191 19.67 18.28 -3.80
N LEU A 192 19.30 17.73 -4.95
CA LEU A 192 18.41 16.58 -5.05
C LEU A 192 19.11 15.23 -4.80
N ILE A 193 20.38 15.10 -5.23
CA ILE A 193 21.12 13.82 -5.12
C ILE A 193 21.18 13.30 -3.67
N PRO A 194 21.57 14.09 -2.65
CA PRO A 194 21.65 13.61 -1.26
C PRO A 194 20.29 13.20 -0.68
N ASN A 195 19.19 13.75 -1.21
CA ASN A 195 17.84 13.43 -0.75
C ASN A 195 17.25 12.18 -1.42
N LEU A 196 17.58 11.95 -2.70
CA LEU A 196 17.09 10.79 -3.44
C LEU A 196 17.87 9.51 -3.14
N LEU A 197 19.19 9.62 -2.91
CA LEU A 197 20.06 8.47 -2.67
C LEU A 197 19.60 7.61 -1.48
N PRO A 198 19.29 8.16 -0.30
CA PRO A 198 18.77 7.37 0.83
C PRO A 198 17.49 6.61 0.51
N LEU A 199 16.58 7.18 -0.29
CA LEU A 199 15.34 6.52 -0.70
C LEU A 199 15.62 5.33 -1.64
N ILE A 200 16.56 5.49 -2.57
CA ILE A 200 16.99 4.41 -3.48
C ILE A 200 17.64 3.27 -2.69
N ILE A 201 18.49 3.59 -1.72
CA ILE A 201 19.12 2.60 -0.83
C ILE A 201 18.04 1.87 -0.03
N THR A 202 17.07 2.59 0.52
CA THR A 202 15.96 2.00 1.28
C THR A 202 15.11 1.07 0.40
N ALA A 203 14.79 1.48 -0.82
CA ALA A 203 14.10 0.62 -1.78
C ALA A 203 14.91 -0.65 -2.09
N GLY A 204 16.23 -0.52 -2.24
CA GLY A 204 17.16 -1.64 -2.39
C GLY A 204 17.14 -2.58 -1.19
N VAL A 205 17.25 -2.06 0.02
CA VAL A 205 17.16 -2.84 1.27
C VAL A 205 15.83 -3.59 1.37
N MET A 206 14.70 -2.93 1.05
CA MET A 206 13.39 -3.60 1.00
C MET A 206 13.37 -4.76 0.01
N GLY A 207 13.89 -4.53 -1.21
CA GLY A 207 13.94 -5.55 -2.26
C GLY A 207 14.78 -6.77 -1.85
N PHE A 208 16.00 -6.54 -1.35
CA PHE A 208 16.91 -7.61 -0.91
C PHE A 208 16.39 -8.35 0.34
N SER A 209 15.71 -7.66 1.25
CA SER A 209 15.15 -8.26 2.47
C SER A 209 13.77 -8.89 2.25
N GLY A 210 13.20 -8.82 1.04
CA GLY A 210 11.87 -9.33 0.75
C GLY A 210 10.74 -8.62 1.50
N ILE A 211 10.96 -7.36 1.95
CA ILE A 211 9.96 -6.57 2.66
C ILE A 211 8.94 -6.02 1.66
N PRO A 212 7.67 -6.43 1.70
CA PRO A 212 6.67 -6.00 0.71
C PRO A 212 6.25 -4.54 0.91
N LEU A 213 5.81 -3.92 -0.19
CA LEU A 213 5.13 -2.62 -0.15
C LEU A 213 3.74 -2.77 0.47
N LYS A 214 3.64 -2.42 1.74
CA LYS A 214 2.39 -2.34 2.53
C LYS A 214 2.17 -0.89 2.96
N PRO A 215 0.98 -0.50 3.42
CA PRO A 215 0.73 0.88 3.86
C PRO A 215 1.76 1.43 4.86
N SER A 216 2.22 0.60 5.80
CA SER A 216 3.27 0.98 6.77
C SER A 216 4.63 1.25 6.13
N THR A 217 5.06 0.45 5.15
CA THR A 217 6.36 0.61 4.49
C THR A 217 6.36 1.73 3.45
N ILE A 218 5.21 2.06 2.86
CA ILE A 218 5.05 3.21 1.97
C ILE A 218 5.32 4.53 2.72
N LEU A 219 4.88 4.65 3.97
CA LEU A 219 5.10 5.84 4.80
C LEU A 219 6.58 6.13 5.04
N VAL A 220 7.45 5.12 5.01
CA VAL A 220 8.92 5.27 5.17
C VAL A 220 9.46 6.32 4.19
N PHE A 221 9.07 6.21 2.92
CA PHE A 221 9.56 7.10 1.86
C PHE A 221 9.15 8.55 2.10
N SER A 222 7.90 8.79 2.49
CA SER A 222 7.39 10.15 2.73
C SER A 222 8.04 10.78 3.96
N VAL A 223 8.13 10.03 5.07
CA VAL A 223 8.71 10.53 6.34
C VAL A 223 10.20 10.80 6.18
N ALA A 224 10.95 9.82 5.67
CA ALA A 224 12.39 9.95 5.53
C ALA A 224 12.80 11.02 4.51
N PHE A 225 12.05 11.16 3.41
CA PHE A 225 12.30 12.21 2.43
C PHE A 225 12.09 13.59 3.02
N GLY A 226 10.98 13.82 3.75
CA GLY A 226 10.71 15.10 4.38
C GLY A 226 11.81 15.54 5.34
N ILE A 227 12.30 14.63 6.18
CA ILE A 227 13.37 14.89 7.15
C ILE A 227 14.70 15.17 6.43
N SER A 228 15.05 14.34 5.43
CA SER A 228 16.32 14.51 4.66
C SER A 228 16.37 15.86 3.95
N VAL A 229 15.25 16.30 3.40
CA VAL A 229 15.15 17.57 2.68
C VAL A 229 15.34 18.76 3.59
N ASP A 230 14.79 18.71 4.81
CA ASP A 230 14.93 19.78 5.82
C ASP A 230 16.41 20.03 6.13
N ASP A 231 17.17 19.00 6.42
CA ASP A 231 18.62 19.08 6.65
C ASP A 231 19.37 19.70 5.45
N THR A 232 19.03 19.26 4.23
CA THR A 232 19.63 19.79 3.00
C THR A 232 19.34 21.27 2.80
N ILE A 233 18.10 21.70 3.03
CA ILE A 233 17.71 23.12 2.90
C ILE A 233 18.47 23.98 3.90
N HIS A 234 18.54 23.57 5.15
CA HIS A 234 19.25 24.29 6.20
C HIS A 234 20.73 24.42 5.88
N PHE A 235 21.38 23.34 5.48
CA PHE A 235 22.80 23.35 5.06
C PHE A 235 23.04 24.28 3.88
N LEU A 236 22.25 24.18 2.81
CA LEU A 236 22.45 24.97 1.61
C LEU A 236 22.10 26.45 1.80
N ALA A 237 21.12 26.77 2.64
CA ALA A 237 20.85 28.15 3.03
C ALA A 237 22.05 28.79 3.76
N LYS A 238 22.61 28.05 4.74
CA LYS A 238 23.82 28.48 5.44
C LYS A 238 25.04 28.57 4.51
N TYR A 239 25.25 27.55 3.67
CA TYR A 239 26.32 27.55 2.66
C TYR A 239 26.25 28.81 1.78
N ARG A 240 25.06 29.21 1.35
CA ARG A 240 24.89 30.41 0.55
C ARG A 240 25.27 31.68 1.33
N GLN A 241 24.86 31.77 2.60
CA GLN A 241 25.22 32.91 3.47
C GLN A 241 26.74 33.02 3.61
N GLU A 242 27.39 31.87 3.91
CA GLU A 242 28.85 31.80 4.06
C GLU A 242 29.58 32.06 2.73
N LEU A 243 29.00 31.68 1.59
CA LEU A 243 29.60 31.94 0.28
C LEU A 243 29.70 33.44 -0.02
N ILE A 244 28.68 34.21 0.36
CA ILE A 244 28.67 35.65 0.19
C ILE A 244 29.67 36.32 1.15
N SER A 245 29.68 35.92 2.41
CA SER A 245 30.57 36.51 3.46
C SER A 245 32.04 36.18 3.24
N ASN A 246 32.34 35.00 2.66
CA ASN A 246 33.73 34.56 2.38
C ASN A 246 34.25 34.95 0.98
N GLY A 247 33.60 35.90 0.30
CA GLY A 247 34.05 36.37 -1.02
C GLY A 247 34.04 35.27 -2.10
N TRP A 248 33.01 34.47 -2.17
CA TRP A 248 32.77 33.40 -3.17
C TRP A 248 33.77 32.24 -3.14
N ARG A 249 34.47 32.03 -2.01
CA ARG A 249 35.39 30.89 -1.84
C ARG A 249 34.61 29.64 -1.41
N ILE A 250 34.38 28.72 -2.34
CA ILE A 250 33.54 27.54 -2.11
C ILE A 250 33.99 26.69 -0.94
N ARG A 251 35.27 26.28 -0.92
CA ARG A 251 35.82 25.45 0.16
C ARG A 251 35.61 26.08 1.54
N SER A 252 35.96 27.35 1.67
CA SER A 252 35.82 28.10 2.94
C SER A 252 34.36 28.14 3.37
N ALA A 253 33.44 28.42 2.43
CA ALA A 253 31.99 28.49 2.71
C ALA A 253 31.41 27.13 3.09
N VAL A 254 31.82 26.05 2.40
CA VAL A 254 31.36 24.68 2.73
C VAL A 254 31.80 24.28 4.14
N PHE A 255 33.06 24.48 4.49
CA PHE A 255 33.55 24.13 5.83
C PHE A 255 32.95 25.02 6.94
N ALA A 256 32.70 26.31 6.67
CA ALA A 256 32.01 27.20 7.61
C ALA A 256 30.54 26.73 7.84
N ALA A 257 29.82 26.45 6.78
CA ALA A 257 28.47 25.91 6.86
C ALA A 257 28.42 24.57 7.60
N LEU A 258 29.33 23.65 7.28
CA LEU A 258 29.41 22.33 7.92
C LEU A 258 29.70 22.45 9.43
N ARG A 259 30.59 23.38 9.83
CA ARG A 259 30.91 23.62 11.24
C ARG A 259 29.70 24.14 12.03
N GLU A 260 28.86 24.95 11.42
CA GLU A 260 27.74 25.56 12.11
C GLU A 260 26.48 24.67 12.08
N THR A 261 26.12 24.11 10.93
CA THR A 261 24.91 23.30 10.77
C THR A 261 25.14 21.80 10.96
N GLY A 262 26.34 21.29 10.61
CA GLY A 262 26.62 19.85 10.61
C GLY A 262 26.51 19.20 11.99
N ILE A 263 26.90 19.93 13.07
CA ILE A 263 26.77 19.42 14.44
C ILE A 263 25.28 19.26 14.81
N SER A 264 24.45 20.24 14.47
CA SER A 264 22.99 20.17 14.72
C SER A 264 22.36 19.01 13.92
N MET A 265 22.71 18.87 12.64
CA MET A 265 22.22 17.77 11.78
C MET A 265 22.64 16.40 12.32
N LEU A 266 23.85 16.27 12.85
CA LEU A 266 24.33 15.03 13.48
C LEU A 266 23.48 14.67 14.71
N TYR A 267 23.24 15.63 15.61
CA TYR A 267 22.45 15.37 16.81
C TYR A 267 20.98 15.03 16.48
N THR A 268 20.34 15.79 15.59
CA THR A 268 18.95 15.53 15.19
C THR A 268 18.82 14.15 14.55
N SER A 269 19.72 13.79 13.64
CA SER A 269 19.71 12.49 12.96
C SER A 269 19.94 11.32 13.93
N ILE A 270 20.84 11.47 14.91
CA ILE A 270 21.09 10.44 15.94
C ILE A 270 19.83 10.26 16.82
N VAL A 271 19.22 11.34 17.26
CA VAL A 271 18.00 11.28 18.08
C VAL A 271 16.87 10.60 17.30
N LEU A 272 16.66 10.98 16.06
CA LEU A 272 15.65 10.39 15.19
C LEU A 272 15.94 8.91 14.88
N PHE A 273 17.20 8.55 14.61
CA PHE A 273 17.62 7.17 14.41
C PHE A 273 17.22 6.29 15.58
N PHE A 274 17.60 6.68 16.81
CA PHE A 274 17.23 5.92 18.01
C PHE A 274 15.71 5.97 18.26
N GLY A 275 15.06 7.11 18.05
CA GLY A 275 13.63 7.28 18.20
C GLY A 275 12.83 6.29 17.33
N PHE A 276 13.18 6.16 16.05
CA PHE A 276 12.53 5.20 15.16
C PHE A 276 12.98 3.76 15.41
N SER A 277 14.22 3.54 15.88
CA SER A 277 14.72 2.20 16.23
C SER A 277 13.94 1.54 17.36
N VAL A 278 13.29 2.30 18.24
CA VAL A 278 12.40 1.76 19.29
C VAL A 278 11.28 0.89 18.69
N PHE A 279 10.80 1.22 17.49
CA PHE A 279 9.76 0.43 16.82
C PHE A 279 10.22 -0.98 16.42
N LEU A 280 11.53 -1.26 16.39
CA LEU A 280 12.06 -2.61 16.16
C LEU A 280 11.65 -3.60 17.27
N SER A 281 11.35 -3.11 18.47
CA SER A 281 10.87 -3.95 19.59
C SER A 281 9.38 -4.30 19.48
N SER A 282 8.66 -3.75 18.49
CA SER A 282 7.23 -4.03 18.30
C SER A 282 6.97 -5.49 17.89
N ASN A 283 5.89 -6.07 18.37
CA ASN A 283 5.39 -7.37 17.92
C ASN A 283 4.67 -7.31 16.56
N PHE A 284 4.35 -6.12 16.05
CA PHE A 284 3.71 -5.94 14.75
C PHE A 284 4.76 -5.82 13.64
N GLY A 285 4.74 -6.75 12.67
CA GLY A 285 5.71 -6.79 11.58
C GLY A 285 5.76 -5.51 10.75
N GLY A 286 4.61 -4.86 10.50
CA GLY A 286 4.55 -3.58 9.79
C GLY A 286 5.23 -2.44 10.55
N THR A 287 5.07 -2.37 11.87
CA THR A 287 5.71 -1.37 12.73
C THR A 287 7.23 -1.60 12.81
N ARG A 288 7.65 -2.87 12.95
CA ARG A 288 9.09 -3.22 12.91
C ARG A 288 9.74 -2.82 11.59
N ALA A 289 9.10 -3.14 10.47
CA ALA A 289 9.60 -2.78 9.14
C ALA A 289 9.68 -1.26 8.99
N LEU A 290 8.65 -0.52 9.40
CA LEU A 290 8.65 0.94 9.38
C LEU A 290 9.80 1.50 10.19
N GLY A 291 9.94 1.11 11.46
CA GLY A 291 11.00 1.62 12.35
C GLY A 291 12.40 1.32 11.83
N GLY A 292 12.66 0.07 11.42
CA GLY A 292 13.97 -0.34 10.90
C GLY A 292 14.34 0.39 9.59
N LEU A 293 13.40 0.47 8.65
CA LEU A 293 13.63 1.13 7.37
C LEU A 293 13.83 2.64 7.53
N VAL A 294 12.98 3.32 8.35
CA VAL A 294 13.16 4.76 8.62
C VAL A 294 14.50 5.02 9.28
N SER A 295 14.89 4.22 10.29
CA SER A 295 16.17 4.39 10.97
C SER A 295 17.35 4.26 10.00
N VAL A 296 17.36 3.22 9.15
CA VAL A 296 18.41 3.05 8.13
C VAL A 296 18.40 4.22 7.13
N THR A 297 17.23 4.64 6.68
CA THR A 297 17.11 5.76 5.72
C THR A 297 17.65 7.06 6.30
N LEU A 298 17.32 7.35 7.57
CA LEU A 298 17.81 8.57 8.26
C LEU A 298 19.34 8.54 8.46
N LEU A 299 19.91 7.38 8.79
CA LEU A 299 21.36 7.22 8.86
C LEU A 299 22.01 7.49 7.50
N MET A 300 21.46 6.93 6.43
CA MET A 300 21.97 7.16 5.07
C MET A 300 21.78 8.62 4.64
N ALA A 301 20.68 9.26 4.99
CA ALA A 301 20.42 10.68 4.73
C ALA A 301 21.44 11.58 5.48
N MET A 302 21.71 11.27 6.74
CA MET A 302 22.75 11.98 7.51
C MET A 302 24.12 11.88 6.82
N LEU A 303 24.53 10.67 6.41
CA LEU A 303 25.80 10.47 5.70
C LEU A 303 25.81 11.20 4.36
N ALA A 304 24.71 11.17 3.63
CA ALA A 304 24.58 11.89 2.36
C ALA A 304 24.68 13.42 2.55
N ASN A 305 24.06 13.96 3.57
CA ASN A 305 24.07 15.41 3.83
C ASN A 305 25.39 15.89 4.45
N LEU A 306 26.07 15.09 5.28
CA LEU A 306 27.31 15.48 5.93
C LEU A 306 28.57 15.18 5.07
N ILE A 307 28.52 14.21 4.17
CA ILE A 307 29.67 13.78 3.39
C ILE A 307 29.47 14.03 1.90
N LEU A 308 28.37 13.49 1.33
CA LEU A 308 28.15 13.54 -0.12
C LEU A 308 27.87 14.97 -0.60
N LEU A 309 26.97 15.69 0.07
CA LEU A 309 26.58 17.06 -0.32
C LEU A 309 27.79 18.03 -0.28
N PRO A 310 28.59 18.11 0.80
CA PRO A 310 29.79 18.92 0.82
C PRO A 310 30.81 18.51 -0.26
N SER A 311 31.00 17.20 -0.48
CA SER A 311 31.91 16.69 -1.49
C SER A 311 31.50 17.07 -2.91
N LEU A 312 30.19 17.00 -3.21
CA LEU A 312 29.63 17.43 -4.50
C LEU A 312 29.86 18.93 -4.74
N LEU A 313 29.64 19.76 -3.70
CA LEU A 313 29.88 21.21 -3.81
C LEU A 313 31.34 21.54 -4.08
N ILE A 314 32.26 20.86 -3.40
CA ILE A 314 33.71 21.08 -3.59
C ILE A 314 34.19 20.53 -4.95
N SER A 315 33.71 19.37 -5.38
CA SER A 315 34.07 18.75 -6.65
C SER A 315 33.65 19.57 -7.88
N LEU A 316 32.65 20.40 -7.71
CA LEU A 316 32.11 21.25 -8.78
C LEU A 316 32.56 22.72 -8.62
N GLU A 317 33.66 22.95 -7.85
CA GLU A 317 34.20 24.30 -7.58
C GLU A 317 34.37 25.11 -8.86
N ASP A 318 35.01 24.57 -9.89
CA ASP A 318 35.20 25.22 -11.18
C ASP A 318 33.92 25.52 -11.94
N ALA A 319 32.90 24.71 -11.70
CA ALA A 319 31.60 24.82 -12.36
C ALA A 319 30.60 25.72 -11.60
N VAL A 320 30.82 25.94 -10.30
CA VAL A 320 29.91 26.65 -9.39
C VAL A 320 30.49 28.00 -8.94
N SER A 321 31.82 28.17 -9.00
CA SER A 321 32.54 29.38 -8.57
C SER A 321 32.32 30.63 -9.46
N ASN A 322 31.66 30.45 -10.60
CA ASN A 322 31.42 31.57 -11.49
C ASN A 322 30.27 32.45 -10.92
N GLU A 323 30.58 33.68 -10.52
CA GLU A 323 29.64 34.68 -10.00
C GLU A 323 28.37 34.85 -10.91
N LYS A 324 28.54 34.57 -12.23
CA LYS A 324 27.46 34.54 -13.21
C LYS A 324 26.46 33.39 -13.02
N VAL A 325 26.86 32.31 -12.32
CA VAL A 325 26.02 31.12 -12.10
C VAL A 325 25.19 31.24 -10.83
N ILE A 326 25.68 32.01 -9.84
CA ILE A 326 24.97 32.27 -8.58
C ILE A 326 24.66 33.78 -8.52
N LYS A 327 23.64 34.20 -9.23
CA LYS A 327 23.19 35.61 -9.16
C LYS A 327 22.68 35.92 -7.74
N PRO A 328 23.01 37.14 -7.19
CA PRO A 328 22.46 37.57 -5.90
C PRO A 328 20.93 37.60 -5.98
N SER A 329 20.23 37.10 -4.95
CA SER A 329 18.80 37.29 -4.86
C SER A 329 18.48 38.76 -4.70
N LYS A 330 17.32 39.20 -5.21
CA LYS A 330 16.81 40.57 -5.00
C LYS A 330 16.39 40.84 -3.55
N ILE A 331 16.41 39.84 -2.69
CA ILE A 331 16.11 39.95 -1.25
C ILE A 331 17.43 40.09 -0.52
N ASN A 332 17.75 41.29 -0.09
CA ASN A 332 18.78 41.54 0.91
C ASN A 332 18.30 40.98 2.24
N ILE A 333 18.71 39.76 2.60
CA ILE A 333 18.44 39.14 3.91
C ILE A 333 19.33 39.76 5.01
N LEU A 334 20.21 40.70 4.63
CA LEU A 334 21.22 41.28 5.51
C LEU A 334 21.13 42.83 5.69
N ASP A 335 19.98 43.43 5.40
CA ASP A 335 19.75 44.79 5.90
C ASP A 335 19.27 44.73 7.35
N PRO A 336 19.97 45.40 8.30
CA PRO A 336 19.68 45.34 9.72
C PRO A 336 18.33 45.98 10.07
#